data_d0f9e1b026ed485c8c871df3f869020c
#
_entry.id   d0f9e1b026ed485c8c871df3f869020c
#
_cell.length_a   1.000
_cell.length_b   1.000
_cell.length_c   1.000
_cell.angle_alpha   90.00
_cell.angle_beta   90.00
_cell.angle_gamma   90.00
#
_symmetry.space_group_name_H-M   'P 1'
#
loop_
_entity.id
_entity.type
_entity.pdbx_description
1 polymer ?
#
loop_
_entity_poly.entity_id
_entity_poly.type
_entity_poly.pdbx_seq_one_letter_code
_entity_poly.pdbx_strand_id
1 'polypeptide(L)'
;MGNYTYKEILAYIGVTEILYMTFLRTGNVMAASGDFSISLARPRSWLATQYSSLYGKTLGARLVLTVLLFPILIAFGLEFHFSLTIVVRLMLFLIPLGIFQALYSLIFSSAHVRYEVTNYLTLPFGKLFLIFGGVFAPISDFAEPAKKILLKLPPSDLFFQPAYFVIKGSFYQLSILEWSERMIVQLAALLILNILFFKSSRKHHQSFGG
;
A
#
# COMPACT_ATOMS: atom_id res chain seq x y z
N MET A 1 16.23 -20.06 9.40
CA MET A 1 16.86 -18.72 9.28
C MET A 1 18.05 -18.87 8.34
N GLY A 2 17.88 -18.88 7.03
CA GLY A 2 18.91 -19.38 6.13
C GLY A 2 19.31 -18.50 4.95
N ASN A 3 18.53 -17.48 4.58
CA ASN A 3 18.75 -16.77 3.33
C ASN A 3 19.11 -15.28 3.49
N TYR A 4 19.17 -14.75 4.70
CA TYR A 4 19.46 -13.33 4.95
C TYR A 4 20.61 -13.17 5.94
N THR A 5 21.53 -12.26 5.63
CA THR A 5 22.50 -11.75 6.58
C THR A 5 21.83 -10.80 7.57
N TYR A 6 22.45 -10.51 8.71
CA TYR A 6 21.96 -9.54 9.69
C TYR A 6 21.66 -8.18 9.05
N LYS A 7 22.55 -7.71 8.18
CA LYS A 7 22.41 -6.44 7.44
C LYS A 7 21.14 -6.45 6.54
N GLU A 8 20.90 -7.55 5.85
CA GLU A 8 19.74 -7.70 4.98
C GLU A 8 18.43 -7.79 5.76
N ILE A 9 18.39 -8.44 6.93
CA ILE A 9 17.21 -8.47 7.79
C ILE A 9 16.88 -7.06 8.30
N LEU A 10 17.89 -6.32 8.76
CA LEU A 10 17.69 -4.95 9.23
C LEU A 10 17.12 -4.05 8.11
N ALA A 11 17.68 -4.15 6.91
CA ALA A 11 17.20 -3.44 5.74
C ALA A 11 15.78 -3.86 5.35
N TYR A 12 15.47 -5.16 5.43
CA TYR A 12 14.14 -5.70 5.16
C TYR A 12 13.09 -5.09 6.10
N ILE A 13 13.36 -5.10 7.40
CA ILE A 13 12.46 -4.50 8.40
C ILE A 13 12.26 -3.00 8.10
N GLY A 14 13.34 -2.25 7.85
CA GLY A 14 13.24 -0.83 7.54
C GLY A 14 12.39 -0.54 6.30
N VAL A 15 12.57 -1.31 5.23
CA VAL A 15 11.80 -1.16 3.99
C VAL A 15 10.33 -1.53 4.20
N THR A 16 10.06 -2.68 4.82
CA THR A 16 8.68 -3.14 5.05
C THR A 16 7.92 -2.21 6.00
N GLU A 17 8.58 -1.66 7.03
CA GLU A 17 7.99 -0.67 7.92
C GLU A 17 7.59 0.62 7.18
N ILE A 18 8.44 1.13 6.28
CA ILE A 18 8.07 2.30 5.47
C ILE A 18 6.84 2.02 4.63
N LEU A 19 6.82 0.87 3.94
CA LEU A 19 5.70 0.48 3.10
C LEU A 19 4.42 0.33 3.91
N TYR A 20 4.50 -0.26 5.09
CA TYR A 20 3.37 -0.53 5.96
C TYR A 20 2.86 0.71 6.70
N MET A 21 3.75 1.52 7.28
CA MET A 21 3.37 2.75 7.99
C MET A 21 2.65 3.74 7.08
N THR A 22 3.10 3.85 5.84
CA THR A 22 2.39 4.68 4.87
C THR A 22 1.02 4.09 4.51
N PHE A 23 0.89 2.76 4.47
CA PHE A 23 -0.36 2.07 4.19
C PHE A 23 -1.41 2.30 5.29
N LEU A 24 -1.03 2.22 6.55
CA LEU A 24 -1.94 2.50 7.68
C LEU A 24 -2.42 3.95 7.75
N ARG A 25 -1.51 4.89 7.49
CA ARG A 25 -1.78 6.33 7.69
C ARG A 25 -2.82 6.90 6.73
N THR A 26 -2.95 6.32 5.53
CA THR A 26 -3.92 6.80 4.53
C THR A 26 -5.33 6.22 4.71
N GLY A 27 -5.48 5.12 5.42
CA GLY A 27 -6.80 4.53 5.74
C GLY A 27 -7.69 5.43 6.59
N ASN A 28 -7.12 6.44 7.26
CA ASN A 28 -7.84 7.34 8.17
C ASN A 28 -8.32 8.65 7.52
N VAL A 29 -8.23 8.81 6.20
CA VAL A 29 -8.74 10.01 5.52
C VAL A 29 -10.24 9.83 5.26
N MET A 30 -11.02 10.13 6.29
CA MET A 30 -12.47 10.17 6.18
C MET A 30 -12.90 11.48 5.51
N ALA A 31 -13.67 11.37 4.42
CA ALA A 31 -14.50 12.48 4.01
C ALA A 31 -15.60 12.64 5.05
N ALA A 32 -15.65 13.76 5.75
CA ALA A 32 -16.82 14.12 6.55
C ALA A 32 -18.06 14.09 5.62
N SER A 33 -19.19 13.60 6.10
CA SER A 33 -20.42 13.46 5.28
C SER A 33 -20.83 14.80 4.63
N GLY A 34 -20.57 15.93 5.28
CA GLY A 34 -20.80 17.28 4.72
C GLY A 34 -19.91 17.62 3.52
N ASP A 35 -18.67 17.16 3.50
CA ASP A 35 -17.74 17.40 2.40
C ASP A 35 -18.17 16.65 1.12
N PHE A 36 -18.86 15.50 1.27
CA PHE A 36 -19.35 14.72 0.14
C PHE A 36 -20.45 15.47 -0.62
N SER A 37 -21.43 16.03 0.07
CA SER A 37 -22.52 16.82 -0.53
C SER A 37 -22.00 18.05 -1.28
N ILE A 38 -21.08 18.80 -0.64
CA ILE A 38 -20.46 19.99 -1.25
C ILE A 38 -19.62 19.62 -2.47
N SER A 39 -18.92 18.50 -2.41
CA SER A 39 -18.05 18.06 -3.51
C SER A 39 -18.82 17.46 -4.69
N LEU A 40 -20.01 16.89 -4.48
CA LEU A 40 -20.91 16.48 -5.57
C LEU A 40 -21.48 17.67 -6.35
N ALA A 41 -21.64 18.83 -5.70
CA ALA A 41 -22.09 20.05 -6.37
C ALA A 41 -20.99 20.73 -7.22
N ARG A 42 -19.73 20.32 -7.09
CA ARG A 42 -18.62 20.87 -7.89
C ARG A 42 -18.55 20.23 -9.27
N PRO A 43 -18.08 20.97 -10.32
CA PRO A 43 -17.97 20.43 -11.68
C PRO A 43 -16.88 19.34 -11.84
N ARG A 44 -16.05 19.12 -10.82
CA ARG A 44 -15.00 18.08 -10.82
C ARG A 44 -15.53 16.77 -10.26
N SER A 45 -15.12 15.67 -10.87
CA SER A 45 -15.40 14.33 -10.35
C SER A 45 -14.85 14.17 -8.92
N TRP A 46 -15.73 13.85 -7.97
CA TRP A 46 -15.35 13.58 -6.58
C TRP A 46 -14.28 12.48 -6.48
N LEU A 47 -14.46 11.39 -7.22
CA LEU A 47 -13.50 10.28 -7.27
C LEU A 47 -12.10 10.77 -7.69
N ALA A 48 -12.01 11.56 -8.75
CA ALA A 48 -10.72 12.05 -9.23
C ALA A 48 -10.06 12.98 -8.20
N THR A 49 -10.84 13.84 -7.55
CA THR A 49 -10.33 14.77 -6.53
C THR A 49 -9.83 14.03 -5.29
N GLN A 50 -10.60 13.05 -4.78
CA GLN A 50 -10.19 12.25 -3.63
C GLN A 50 -9.00 11.37 -3.95
N TYR A 51 -8.99 10.71 -5.12
CA TYR A 51 -7.85 9.92 -5.56
C TYR A 51 -6.56 10.76 -5.62
N SER A 52 -6.60 11.92 -6.26
CA SER A 52 -5.44 12.81 -6.38
C SER A 52 -4.93 13.27 -5.02
N SER A 53 -5.83 13.61 -4.09
CA SER A 53 -5.49 13.99 -2.73
C SER A 53 -4.84 12.83 -1.95
N LEU A 54 -5.43 11.63 -2.00
CA LEU A 54 -4.90 10.43 -1.35
C LEU A 54 -3.55 10.04 -1.93
N TYR A 55 -3.44 10.03 -3.26
CA TYR A 55 -2.19 9.70 -3.95
C TYR A 55 -1.06 10.66 -3.60
N GLY A 56 -1.34 11.98 -3.63
CA GLY A 56 -0.34 12.98 -3.27
C GLY A 56 0.15 12.85 -1.82
N LYS A 57 -0.78 12.64 -0.88
CA LYS A 57 -0.43 12.41 0.54
C LYS A 57 0.42 11.14 0.72
N THR A 58 0.04 10.05 0.06
CA THR A 58 0.74 8.77 0.12
C THR A 58 2.13 8.88 -0.48
N LEU A 59 2.24 9.45 -1.68
CA LEU A 59 3.51 9.61 -2.37
C LEU A 59 4.47 10.50 -1.58
N GLY A 60 3.98 11.65 -1.09
CA GLY A 60 4.77 12.56 -0.27
C GLY A 60 5.28 11.90 1.02
N ALA A 61 4.42 11.19 1.74
CA ALA A 61 4.83 10.49 2.97
C ALA A 61 5.88 9.41 2.69
N ARG A 62 5.70 8.61 1.63
CA ARG A 62 6.68 7.58 1.24
C ARG A 62 8.02 8.18 0.85
N LEU A 63 8.00 9.25 0.06
CA LEU A 63 9.22 9.91 -0.37
C LEU A 63 10.02 10.41 0.83
N VAL A 64 9.37 11.11 1.76
CA VAL A 64 10.01 11.60 2.99
C VAL A 64 10.58 10.44 3.80
N LEU A 65 9.79 9.38 4.06
CA LEU A 65 10.26 8.23 4.83
C LEU A 65 11.40 7.47 4.13
N THR A 66 11.37 7.37 2.79
CA THR A 66 12.44 6.73 2.03
C THR A 66 13.74 7.52 2.14
N VAL A 67 13.67 8.84 2.08
CA VAL A 67 14.87 9.70 2.27
C VAL A 67 15.40 9.59 3.70
N LEU A 68 14.51 9.54 4.71
CA LEU A 68 14.90 9.37 6.11
C LEU A 68 15.48 7.98 6.42
N LEU A 69 15.11 6.96 5.66
CA LEU A 69 15.66 5.61 5.82
C LEU A 69 17.17 5.59 5.60
N PHE A 70 17.69 6.36 4.64
CA PHE A 70 19.10 6.37 4.29
C PHE A 70 20.03 6.65 5.47
N PRO A 71 19.90 7.78 6.20
CA PRO A 71 20.75 8.05 7.37
C PRO A 71 20.52 7.04 8.51
N ILE A 72 19.31 6.50 8.66
CA ILE A 72 19.01 5.47 9.66
C ILE A 72 19.82 4.21 9.36
N LEU A 73 19.83 3.72 8.12
CA LEU A 73 20.59 2.54 7.72
C LEU A 73 22.08 2.73 8.00
N ILE A 74 22.64 3.90 7.70
CA ILE A 74 24.05 4.23 8.00
C ILE A 74 24.30 4.24 9.50
N ALA A 75 23.40 4.83 10.30
CA ALA A 75 23.53 4.87 11.75
C ALA A 75 23.56 3.47 12.38
N PHE A 76 22.88 2.49 11.77
CA PHE A 76 22.95 1.08 12.14
C PHE A 76 24.17 0.33 11.57
N GLY A 77 25.14 1.04 10.99
CA GLY A 77 26.41 0.47 10.51
C GLY A 77 26.34 -0.22 9.15
N LEU A 78 25.33 0.09 8.34
CA LEU A 78 25.30 -0.38 6.95
C LEU A 78 26.21 0.46 6.06
N GLU A 79 26.82 -0.21 5.08
CA GLU A 79 27.71 0.44 4.12
C GLU A 79 26.96 1.48 3.27
N PHE A 80 27.62 2.61 2.97
CA PHE A 80 27.04 3.70 2.19
C PHE A 80 26.46 3.23 0.85
N HIS A 81 27.22 2.48 0.06
CA HIS A 81 26.77 1.99 -1.25
C HIS A 81 25.58 1.05 -1.16
N PHE A 82 25.54 0.18 -0.15
CA PHE A 82 24.42 -0.71 0.10
C PHE A 82 23.16 0.07 0.48
N SER A 83 23.29 1.05 1.39
CA SER A 83 22.19 1.92 1.82
C SER A 83 21.63 2.76 0.67
N LEU A 84 22.51 3.32 -0.16
CA LEU A 84 22.10 4.09 -1.35
C LEU A 84 21.35 3.20 -2.37
N THR A 85 21.85 1.99 -2.60
CA THR A 85 21.21 1.04 -3.50
C THR A 85 19.77 0.69 -3.04
N ILE A 86 19.57 0.49 -1.73
CA ILE A 86 18.27 0.25 -1.13
C ILE A 86 17.31 1.41 -1.41
N VAL A 87 17.75 2.64 -1.13
CA VAL A 87 16.94 3.84 -1.34
C VAL A 87 16.55 4.01 -2.81
N VAL A 88 17.52 3.87 -3.73
CA VAL A 88 17.25 3.99 -5.16
C VAL A 88 16.26 2.93 -5.66
N ARG A 89 16.44 1.67 -5.25
CA ARG A 89 15.50 0.59 -5.61
C ARG A 89 14.11 0.82 -5.03
N LEU A 90 14.02 1.32 -3.79
CA LEU A 90 12.73 1.62 -3.16
C LEU A 90 11.98 2.72 -3.91
N MET A 91 12.68 3.72 -4.46
CA MET A 91 12.09 4.77 -5.27
C MET A 91 11.30 4.23 -6.49
N LEU A 92 11.74 3.12 -7.09
CA LEU A 92 11.04 2.48 -8.23
C LEU A 92 9.63 2.02 -7.88
N PHE A 93 9.38 1.67 -6.61
CA PHE A 93 8.09 1.18 -6.14
C PHE A 93 7.16 2.28 -5.63
N LEU A 94 7.63 3.53 -5.49
CA LEU A 94 6.81 4.61 -4.94
C LEU A 94 5.53 4.84 -5.75
N ILE A 95 5.64 4.84 -7.07
CA ILE A 95 4.52 5.10 -7.98
C ILE A 95 3.50 3.95 -7.93
N PRO A 96 3.82 2.69 -8.30
CA PRO A 96 2.84 1.63 -8.37
C PRO A 96 2.18 1.33 -7.02
N LEU A 97 2.97 1.29 -5.94
CA LEU A 97 2.41 1.08 -4.61
C LEU A 97 1.61 2.29 -4.09
N GLY A 98 1.97 3.51 -4.52
CA GLY A 98 1.20 4.72 -4.23
C GLY A 98 -0.18 4.69 -4.89
N ILE A 99 -0.25 4.28 -6.16
CA ILE A 99 -1.51 4.10 -6.90
C ILE A 99 -2.39 3.06 -6.21
N PHE A 100 -1.84 1.89 -5.89
CA PHE A 100 -2.57 0.84 -5.19
C PHE A 100 -3.17 1.35 -3.88
N GLN A 101 -2.35 1.98 -3.06
CA GLN A 101 -2.77 2.48 -1.76
C GLN A 101 -3.84 3.57 -1.86
N ALA A 102 -3.72 4.48 -2.82
CA ALA A 102 -4.73 5.51 -3.04
C ALA A 102 -6.08 4.90 -3.45
N LEU A 103 -6.08 3.91 -4.37
CA LEU A 103 -7.28 3.19 -4.77
C LEU A 103 -7.88 2.37 -3.62
N TYR A 104 -7.04 1.70 -2.83
CA TYR A 104 -7.47 0.95 -1.66
C TYR A 104 -8.14 1.87 -0.63
N SER A 105 -7.52 3.00 -0.28
CA SER A 105 -8.07 3.98 0.67
C SER A 105 -9.36 4.63 0.15
N LEU A 106 -9.49 4.80 -1.16
CA LEU A 106 -10.69 5.35 -1.79
C LEU A 106 -11.91 4.43 -1.64
N ILE A 107 -11.72 3.09 -1.61
CA ILE A 107 -12.82 2.14 -1.31
C ILE A 107 -13.38 2.41 0.08
N PHE A 108 -12.52 2.56 1.09
CA PHE A 108 -12.97 2.85 2.46
C PHE A 108 -13.63 4.22 2.57
N SER A 109 -13.10 5.23 1.88
CA SER A 109 -13.72 6.55 1.82
C SER A 109 -15.12 6.50 1.20
N SER A 110 -15.29 5.75 0.12
CA SER A 110 -16.60 5.55 -0.54
C SER A 110 -17.56 4.74 0.33
N ALA A 111 -17.05 3.71 1.02
CA ALA A 111 -17.83 2.91 1.95
C ALA A 111 -18.26 3.71 3.19
N HIS A 112 -17.41 4.61 3.68
CA HIS A 112 -17.73 5.48 4.81
C HIS A 112 -18.95 6.37 4.53
N VAL A 113 -19.03 6.93 3.34
CA VAL A 113 -20.19 7.74 2.92
C VAL A 113 -21.50 6.97 3.03
N ARG A 114 -21.49 5.64 2.82
CA ARG A 114 -22.69 4.81 2.87
C ARG A 114 -22.98 4.26 4.27
N TYR A 115 -21.95 3.83 5.00
CA TYR A 115 -22.12 3.00 6.20
C TYR A 115 -21.74 3.72 7.49
N GLU A 116 -21.18 4.93 7.42
CA GLU A 116 -20.72 5.78 8.56
C GLU A 116 -19.71 5.10 9.51
N VAL A 117 -19.41 3.82 9.33
CA VAL A 117 -18.71 2.94 10.28
C VAL A 117 -17.51 2.22 9.65
N THR A 118 -16.70 2.90 8.85
CA THR A 118 -15.55 2.23 8.20
C THR A 118 -14.29 2.13 9.07
N ASN A 119 -14.19 2.89 10.16
CA ASN A 119 -13.01 2.84 11.05
C ASN A 119 -12.78 1.45 11.65
N TYR A 120 -13.85 0.72 11.97
CA TYR A 120 -13.75 -0.62 12.54
C TYR A 120 -13.28 -1.67 11.52
N LEU A 121 -13.41 -1.39 10.22
CA LEU A 121 -12.99 -2.30 9.17
C LEU A 121 -11.54 -2.04 8.72
N THR A 122 -11.10 -0.78 8.71
CA THR A 122 -9.74 -0.43 8.24
C THR A 122 -8.64 -1.05 9.10
N LEU A 123 -8.85 -1.14 10.40
CA LEU A 123 -7.88 -1.69 11.35
C LEU A 123 -7.68 -3.21 11.18
N PRO A 124 -8.74 -4.06 11.15
CA PRO A 124 -8.58 -5.50 10.86
C PRO A 124 -7.95 -5.77 9.50
N PHE A 125 -8.40 -5.08 8.45
CA PHE A 125 -7.81 -5.24 7.12
C PHE A 125 -6.34 -4.83 7.09
N GLY A 126 -5.96 -3.72 7.75
CA GLY A 126 -4.56 -3.33 7.90
C GLY A 126 -3.71 -4.41 8.57
N LYS A 127 -4.22 -5.03 9.65
CA LYS A 127 -3.53 -6.15 10.33
C LYS A 127 -3.40 -7.39 9.45
N LEU A 128 -4.42 -7.73 8.66
CA LEU A 128 -4.34 -8.83 7.70
C LEU A 128 -3.25 -8.58 6.65
N PHE A 129 -3.17 -7.35 6.13
CA PHE A 129 -2.11 -6.97 5.20
C PHE A 129 -0.71 -7.07 5.83
N LEU A 130 -0.56 -6.73 7.11
CA LEU A 130 0.69 -6.85 7.85
C LEU A 130 1.12 -8.31 7.99
N ILE A 131 0.20 -9.21 8.37
CA ILE A 131 0.50 -10.63 8.58
C ILE A 131 0.78 -11.32 7.23
N PHE A 132 -0.11 -11.15 6.25
CA PHE A 132 -0.01 -11.84 4.96
C PHE A 132 0.99 -11.18 4.00
N GLY A 133 1.39 -9.95 4.27
CA GLY A 133 2.38 -9.22 3.48
C GLY A 133 3.83 -9.52 3.83
N GLY A 134 4.08 -10.32 4.88
CA GLY A 134 5.44 -10.64 5.31
C GLY A 134 6.18 -9.48 5.97
N VAL A 135 5.44 -8.52 6.58
CA VAL A 135 6.07 -7.34 7.19
C VAL A 135 6.89 -7.71 8.41
N PHE A 136 6.42 -8.63 9.23
CA PHE A 136 7.14 -9.10 10.44
C PHE A 136 8.31 -10.04 10.15
N ALA A 137 8.18 -10.85 9.09
CA ALA A 137 9.21 -11.81 8.70
C ALA A 137 9.10 -12.08 7.20
N PRO A 138 10.25 -12.27 6.50
CA PRO A 138 10.23 -12.60 5.08
C PRO A 138 9.41 -13.86 4.82
N ILE A 139 8.52 -13.82 3.82
CA ILE A 139 7.68 -14.99 3.45
C ILE A 139 8.55 -16.18 3.02
N SER A 140 9.77 -15.93 2.52
CA SER A 140 10.75 -16.96 2.17
C SER A 140 11.08 -17.92 3.32
N ASP A 141 10.96 -17.46 4.57
CA ASP A 141 11.33 -18.21 5.77
C ASP A 141 10.17 -19.03 6.36
N PHE A 142 8.97 -18.91 5.79
CA PHE A 142 7.81 -19.71 6.20
C PHE A 142 7.88 -21.13 5.66
N ALA A 143 7.19 -22.05 6.33
CA ALA A 143 7.04 -23.42 5.87
C ALA A 143 6.37 -23.49 4.47
N GLU A 144 6.76 -24.46 3.65
CA GLU A 144 6.33 -24.56 2.25
C GLU A 144 4.81 -24.43 2.01
N PRO A 145 3.91 -25.05 2.78
CA PRO A 145 2.47 -24.89 2.56
C PRO A 145 2.00 -23.45 2.73
N ALA A 146 2.44 -22.79 3.82
CA ALA A 146 2.08 -21.41 4.12
C ALA A 146 2.69 -20.45 3.09
N LYS A 147 3.96 -20.63 2.74
CA LYS A 147 4.68 -19.85 1.74
C LYS A 147 3.94 -19.83 0.39
N LYS A 148 3.54 -21.00 -0.12
CA LYS A 148 2.82 -21.10 -1.40
C LYS A 148 1.49 -20.34 -1.42
N ILE A 149 0.79 -20.30 -0.29
CA ILE A 149 -0.46 -19.55 -0.15
C ILE A 149 -0.15 -18.05 -0.07
N LEU A 150 0.76 -17.64 0.81
CA LEU A 150 1.09 -16.24 1.04
C LEU A 150 1.62 -15.54 -0.20
N LEU A 151 2.46 -16.20 -1.00
CA LEU A 151 3.01 -15.65 -2.26
C LEU A 151 1.95 -15.40 -3.35
N LYS A 152 0.74 -15.97 -3.22
CA LYS A 152 -0.36 -15.74 -4.15
C LYS A 152 -1.29 -14.60 -3.73
N LEU A 153 -1.15 -14.12 -2.49
CA LEU A 153 -2.02 -13.08 -1.95
C LEU A 153 -1.53 -11.68 -2.32
N PRO A 154 -2.44 -10.73 -2.61
CA PRO A 154 -2.08 -9.35 -2.92
C PRO A 154 -1.13 -8.67 -1.91
N PRO A 155 -1.23 -8.89 -0.59
CA PRO A 155 -0.30 -8.31 0.36
C PRO A 155 1.17 -8.66 0.13
N SER A 156 1.47 -9.85 -0.40
CA SER A 156 2.85 -10.24 -0.71
C SER A 156 3.44 -9.40 -1.86
N ASP A 157 2.63 -9.08 -2.86
CA ASP A 157 3.05 -8.23 -4.00
C ASP A 157 3.27 -6.77 -3.59
N LEU A 158 2.66 -6.34 -2.47
CA LEU A 158 2.76 -4.97 -1.96
C LEU A 158 3.91 -4.75 -0.98
N PHE A 159 4.26 -5.75 -0.18
CA PHE A 159 5.26 -5.61 0.88
C PHE A 159 6.44 -6.54 0.68
N PHE A 160 6.21 -7.85 0.62
CA PHE A 160 7.29 -8.83 0.54
C PHE A 160 8.09 -8.72 -0.77
N GLN A 161 7.42 -8.77 -1.91
CA GLN A 161 8.10 -8.75 -3.22
C GLN A 161 8.91 -7.48 -3.46
N PRO A 162 8.37 -6.25 -3.22
CA PRO A 162 9.17 -5.04 -3.30
C PRO A 162 10.34 -5.00 -2.31
N ALA A 163 10.13 -5.42 -1.05
CA ALA A 163 11.19 -5.45 -0.05
C ALA A 163 12.29 -6.44 -0.44
N TYR A 164 11.92 -7.63 -0.92
CA TYR A 164 12.87 -8.62 -1.41
C TYR A 164 13.69 -8.07 -2.60
N PHE A 165 13.02 -7.44 -3.57
CA PHE A 165 13.69 -6.83 -4.72
C PHE A 165 14.65 -5.71 -4.30
N VAL A 166 14.24 -4.86 -3.39
CA VAL A 166 15.07 -3.74 -2.90
C VAL A 166 16.39 -4.27 -2.33
N ILE A 167 16.37 -5.40 -1.62
CA ILE A 167 17.53 -5.98 -0.95
C ILE A 167 18.34 -6.87 -1.89
N LYS A 168 17.70 -7.81 -2.57
CA LYS A 168 18.37 -8.85 -3.38
C LYS A 168 18.56 -8.45 -4.85
N GLY A 169 17.84 -7.44 -5.34
CA GLY A 169 17.89 -7.00 -6.73
C GLY A 169 17.05 -7.84 -7.70
N SER A 170 16.28 -8.78 -7.19
CA SER A 170 15.37 -9.63 -7.95
C SER A 170 14.11 -9.91 -7.16
N PHE A 171 13.00 -10.23 -7.80
CA PHE A 171 11.79 -10.71 -7.13
C PHE A 171 11.98 -12.16 -6.66
N TYR A 172 11.27 -12.52 -5.60
CA TYR A 172 11.28 -13.88 -5.08
C TYR A 172 10.40 -14.80 -5.93
N GLN A 173 11.01 -15.75 -6.64
CA GLN A 173 10.31 -16.71 -7.51
C GLN A 173 9.39 -16.10 -8.58
N LEU A 174 9.61 -14.83 -8.93
CA LEU A 174 8.86 -14.11 -9.95
C LEU A 174 9.81 -13.33 -10.87
N SER A 175 9.39 -13.11 -12.09
CA SER A 175 9.97 -12.10 -12.97
C SER A 175 9.36 -10.72 -12.71
N ILE A 176 10.03 -9.67 -13.16
CA ILE A 176 9.47 -8.31 -13.10
C ILE A 176 8.18 -8.20 -13.92
N LEU A 177 8.08 -8.96 -15.02
CA LEU A 177 6.91 -8.96 -15.88
C LEU A 177 5.71 -9.59 -15.15
N GLU A 178 5.88 -10.77 -14.55
CA GLU A 178 4.83 -11.43 -13.77
C GLU A 178 4.35 -10.59 -12.59
N TRP A 179 5.27 -9.93 -11.87
CA TRP A 179 4.89 -9.01 -10.81
C TRP A 179 4.07 -7.82 -11.35
N SER A 180 4.50 -7.24 -12.48
CA SER A 180 3.79 -6.13 -13.11
C SER A 180 2.39 -6.53 -13.57
N GLU A 181 2.23 -7.70 -14.16
CA GLU A 181 0.93 -8.24 -14.58
C GLU A 181 -0.01 -8.41 -13.37
N ARG A 182 0.48 -8.98 -12.26
CA ARG A 182 -0.30 -9.12 -11.03
C ARG A 182 -0.72 -7.75 -10.48
N MET A 183 0.18 -6.78 -10.45
CA MET A 183 -0.12 -5.42 -10.01
C MET A 183 -1.17 -4.75 -10.89
N ILE A 184 -1.09 -4.88 -12.21
CA ILE A 184 -2.09 -4.34 -13.14
C ILE A 184 -3.47 -4.95 -12.90
N VAL A 185 -3.55 -6.28 -12.73
CA VAL A 185 -4.82 -6.97 -12.44
C VAL A 185 -5.40 -6.48 -11.11
N GLN A 186 -4.58 -6.37 -10.06
CA GLN A 186 -5.02 -5.87 -8.76
C GLN A 186 -5.50 -4.41 -8.83
N LEU A 187 -4.78 -3.54 -9.53
CA LEU A 187 -5.16 -2.14 -9.73
C LEU A 187 -6.48 -2.02 -10.52
N ALA A 188 -6.64 -2.82 -11.57
CA ALA A 188 -7.89 -2.86 -12.33
C ALA A 188 -9.07 -3.33 -11.46
N ALA A 189 -8.89 -4.38 -10.67
CA ALA A 189 -9.91 -4.86 -9.73
C ALA A 189 -10.30 -3.79 -8.70
N LEU A 190 -9.32 -3.11 -8.11
CA LEU A 190 -9.57 -2.01 -7.17
C LEU A 190 -10.30 -0.83 -7.83
N LEU A 191 -9.95 -0.49 -9.07
CA LEU A 191 -10.62 0.57 -9.82
C LEU A 191 -12.09 0.23 -10.08
N ILE A 192 -12.38 -1.00 -10.52
CA ILE A 192 -13.75 -1.48 -10.73
C ILE A 192 -14.54 -1.42 -9.41
N LEU A 193 -13.97 -1.93 -8.32
CA LEU A 193 -14.59 -1.88 -7.00
C LEU A 193 -14.90 -0.45 -6.57
N ASN A 194 -13.97 0.49 -6.76
CA ASN A 194 -14.18 1.91 -6.46
C ASN A 194 -15.37 2.49 -7.24
N ILE A 195 -15.48 2.19 -8.54
CA ILE A 195 -16.59 2.65 -9.38
C ILE A 195 -17.94 2.08 -8.88
N LEU A 196 -17.97 0.79 -8.54
CA LEU A 196 -19.15 0.12 -8.02
C LEU A 196 -19.59 0.69 -6.66
N PHE A 197 -18.65 0.82 -5.72
CA PHE A 197 -18.92 1.40 -4.40
C PHE A 197 -19.38 2.85 -4.51
N PHE A 198 -18.73 3.65 -5.34
CA PHE A 198 -19.14 5.05 -5.54
C PHE A 198 -20.54 5.17 -6.12
N LYS A 199 -20.87 4.39 -7.16
CA LYS A 199 -22.22 4.38 -7.73
C LYS A 199 -23.27 4.00 -6.68
N SER A 200 -22.98 3.01 -5.84
CA SER A 200 -23.85 2.56 -4.75
C SER A 200 -24.01 3.64 -3.67
N SER A 201 -22.94 4.28 -3.26
CA SER A 201 -22.94 5.35 -2.24
C SER A 201 -23.71 6.59 -2.72
N ARG A 202 -23.55 6.97 -3.99
CA ARG A 202 -24.28 8.08 -4.60
C ARG A 202 -25.80 7.84 -4.62
N LYS A 203 -26.25 6.63 -4.99
CA LYS A 203 -27.68 6.29 -4.97
C LYS A 203 -28.27 6.39 -3.57
N HIS A 204 -27.53 5.91 -2.57
CA HIS A 204 -27.97 5.96 -1.19
C HIS A 204 -28.13 7.42 -0.69
N HIS A 205 -27.17 8.26 -0.98
CA HIS A 205 -27.20 9.68 -0.58
C HIS A 205 -28.36 10.45 -1.22
N GLN A 206 -28.68 10.17 -2.48
CA GLN A 206 -29.83 10.79 -3.19
C GLN A 206 -31.18 10.35 -2.62
N SER A 207 -31.28 9.16 -2.02
CA SER A 207 -32.54 8.66 -1.42
C SER A 207 -32.86 9.25 -0.05
N PHE A 208 -31.90 9.89 0.63
CA PHE A 208 -32.06 10.47 1.96
C PHE A 208 -32.14 12.01 2.00
N GLY A 209 -32.50 12.66 0.90
CA GLY A 209 -32.81 14.09 0.87
C GLY A 209 -31.69 14.97 0.34
N GLY A 210 -30.96 14.46 -0.63
CA GLY A 210 -30.14 15.30 -1.50
C GLY A 210 -30.99 15.95 -2.58
#